data_74f305870ad8f6787a039625f4464da3
#
_entry.id   74f305870ad8f6787a039625f4464da3
#
_cell.length_a   1.000
_cell.length_b   1.000
_cell.length_c   1.000
_cell.angle_alpha   90.00
_cell.angle_beta   90.00
_cell.angle_gamma   90.00
#
_symmetry.space_group_name_H-M   'P 1'
#
loop_
_entity.id
_entity.type
_entity.pdbx_description
1 polymer ?
#
loop_
_entity_poly.entity_id
_entity_poly.type
_entity_poly.pdbx_seq_one_letter_code
_entity_poly.pdbx_strand_id
1 'polypeptide(L)'
;MPDVLTKEQRSKNMRNIKSTDTKIEVLFRKALWKRGYRYRKNVKYLPGKPDIVITKFKIAIFCDGEFFHGKDWEFLHEKLKNSNNGEFWIKKISRNIEHDNEVDKELIYMGYTVLRFWGKDIKQHIDECMQAVDEAVFDAKLNNGGDVDNV
;
A
#
# COMPACT_ATOMS: atom_id res chain seq x y z
N MET A 1 15.96 -3.48 -25.31
CA MET A 1 15.13 -4.41 -26.04
C MET A 1 14.00 -3.65 -26.71
N PRO A 2 13.75 -3.85 -28.00
CA PRO A 2 12.64 -3.16 -28.64
C PRO A 2 11.30 -3.60 -28.01
N ASP A 3 10.41 -2.65 -27.92
CA ASP A 3 9.07 -2.85 -27.41
C ASP A 3 8.28 -3.68 -28.44
N VAL A 4 7.79 -4.84 -28.02
CA VAL A 4 7.05 -5.74 -28.90
C VAL A 4 5.56 -5.41 -28.95
N LEU A 5 5.10 -4.46 -28.15
CA LEU A 5 3.70 -4.07 -28.13
C LEU A 5 3.44 -2.92 -29.09
N THR A 6 2.30 -2.96 -29.78
CA THR A 6 1.82 -1.84 -30.57
C THR A 6 1.33 -0.73 -29.64
N LYS A 7 1.17 0.48 -30.18
CA LYS A 7 0.64 1.61 -29.43
C LYS A 7 -0.76 1.31 -28.89
N GLU A 8 -1.60 0.66 -29.69
CA GLU A 8 -2.95 0.27 -29.26
C GLU A 8 -2.92 -0.78 -28.16
N GLN A 9 -2.03 -1.76 -28.26
CA GLN A 9 -1.87 -2.79 -27.24
C GLN A 9 -1.42 -2.20 -25.92
N ARG A 10 -0.48 -1.26 -25.94
CA ARG A 10 -0.05 -0.54 -24.74
C ARG A 10 -1.18 0.25 -24.09
N SER A 11 -1.97 0.98 -24.91
CA SER A 11 -3.13 1.72 -24.42
C SER A 11 -4.15 0.80 -23.77
N LYS A 12 -4.42 -0.37 -24.37
CA LYS A 12 -5.33 -1.36 -23.84
C LYS A 12 -4.82 -1.91 -22.50
N ASN A 13 -3.53 -2.24 -22.43
CA ASN A 13 -2.92 -2.73 -21.20
C ASN A 13 -3.02 -1.71 -20.06
N MET A 14 -2.76 -0.43 -20.36
CA MET A 14 -2.88 0.64 -19.37
C MET A 14 -4.30 0.82 -18.87
N ARG A 15 -5.29 0.68 -19.75
CA ARG A 15 -6.71 0.77 -19.34
C ARG A 15 -7.15 -0.40 -18.47
N ASN A 16 -6.48 -1.54 -18.57
CA ASN A 16 -6.80 -2.73 -17.80
C ASN A 16 -6.14 -2.75 -16.42
N ILE A 17 -5.30 -1.77 -16.09
CA ILE A 17 -4.69 -1.66 -14.78
C ILE A 17 -5.76 -1.19 -13.80
N LYS A 18 -6.02 -2.02 -12.80
CA LYS A 18 -7.02 -1.71 -11.78
C LYS A 18 -6.43 -0.81 -10.70
N SER A 19 -7.20 0.18 -10.26
CA SER A 19 -6.85 1.01 -9.11
C SER A 19 -7.40 0.42 -7.79
N THR A 20 -8.33 -0.53 -7.87
CA THR A 20 -8.94 -1.20 -6.72
C THR A 20 -9.03 -2.69 -7.00
N ASP A 21 -9.16 -3.47 -5.94
CA ASP A 21 -9.29 -4.94 -6.01
C ASP A 21 -8.16 -5.60 -6.79
N THR A 22 -6.95 -5.06 -6.67
CA THR A 22 -5.78 -5.70 -7.25
C THR A 22 -5.52 -7.04 -6.59
N LYS A 23 -4.73 -7.88 -7.25
CA LYS A 23 -4.42 -9.21 -6.76
C LYS A 23 -3.80 -9.18 -5.35
N ILE A 24 -2.89 -8.25 -5.09
CA ILE A 24 -2.26 -8.12 -3.78
C ILE A 24 -3.24 -7.66 -2.70
N GLU A 25 -4.15 -6.75 -3.04
CA GLU A 25 -5.20 -6.32 -2.12
C GLU A 25 -6.11 -7.47 -1.74
N VAL A 26 -6.54 -8.26 -2.71
CA VAL A 26 -7.41 -9.42 -2.48
C VAL A 26 -6.71 -10.44 -1.60
N LEU A 27 -5.44 -10.75 -1.88
CA LEU A 27 -4.64 -11.66 -1.05
C LEU A 27 -4.58 -11.18 0.39
N PHE A 28 -4.30 -9.90 0.59
CA PHE A 28 -4.19 -9.31 1.91
C PHE A 28 -5.52 -9.39 2.67
N ARG A 29 -6.61 -9.02 2.01
CA ARG A 29 -7.94 -9.06 2.62
C ARG A 29 -8.34 -10.48 3.05
N LYS A 30 -8.07 -11.47 2.21
CA LYS A 30 -8.36 -12.86 2.54
C LYS A 30 -7.59 -13.33 3.76
N ALA A 31 -6.32 -12.95 3.85
CA ALA A 31 -5.48 -13.29 4.99
C ALA A 31 -6.00 -12.65 6.29
N LEU A 32 -6.41 -11.37 6.23
CA LEU A 32 -7.00 -10.68 7.38
C LEU A 32 -8.30 -11.35 7.83
N TRP A 33 -9.18 -11.64 6.89
CA TRP A 33 -10.45 -12.29 7.19
C TRP A 33 -10.26 -13.64 7.89
N LYS A 34 -9.31 -14.40 7.37
CA LYS A 34 -8.98 -15.72 7.91
C LYS A 34 -8.46 -15.64 9.35
N ARG A 35 -7.78 -14.54 9.71
CA ARG A 35 -7.32 -14.29 11.08
C ARG A 35 -8.40 -13.73 12.00
N GLY A 36 -9.59 -13.49 11.48
CA GLY A 36 -10.69 -12.98 12.26
C GLY A 36 -10.84 -11.48 12.27
N TYR A 37 -10.02 -10.75 11.52
CA TYR A 37 -10.14 -9.30 11.43
C TYR A 37 -11.27 -8.91 10.49
N ARG A 38 -11.95 -7.82 10.84
CA ARG A 38 -12.97 -7.21 9.99
C ARG A 38 -12.49 -5.82 9.60
N TYR A 39 -12.82 -5.43 8.38
CA TYR A 39 -12.23 -4.24 7.76
C TYR A 39 -13.18 -3.64 6.75
N ARG A 40 -12.86 -2.40 6.35
CA ARG A 40 -13.45 -1.74 5.19
C ARG A 40 -12.39 -1.64 4.10
N LYS A 41 -12.81 -1.74 2.85
CA LYS A 41 -11.91 -1.66 1.70
C LYS A 41 -12.09 -0.36 0.93
N ASN A 42 -10.98 0.13 0.35
CA ASN A 42 -10.99 1.29 -0.55
C ASN A 42 -11.73 2.49 0.06
N VAL A 43 -11.26 2.93 1.22
CA VAL A 43 -11.94 3.94 2.04
C VAL A 43 -11.66 5.33 1.49
N LYS A 44 -12.60 5.87 0.73
CA LYS A 44 -12.43 7.13 -0.02
C LYS A 44 -12.45 8.38 0.84
N TYR A 45 -13.04 8.33 2.02
CA TYR A 45 -13.15 9.51 2.90
C TYR A 45 -11.90 9.77 3.73
N LEU A 46 -10.90 8.88 3.68
CA LEU A 46 -9.64 9.10 4.36
C LEU A 46 -8.54 9.55 3.40
N PRO A 47 -7.57 10.34 3.87
CA PRO A 47 -6.44 10.75 3.02
C PRO A 47 -5.77 9.55 2.35
N GLY A 48 -5.44 9.69 1.07
CA GLY A 48 -4.77 8.65 0.30
C GLY A 48 -5.62 7.44 -0.05
N LYS A 49 -6.88 7.40 0.34
CA LYS A 49 -7.79 6.29 0.04
C LYS A 49 -7.16 4.94 0.41
N PRO A 50 -6.97 4.66 1.70
CA PRO A 50 -6.38 3.39 2.12
C PRO A 50 -7.08 2.18 1.51
N ASP A 51 -6.30 1.19 1.11
CA ASP A 51 -6.82 -0.03 0.50
C ASP A 51 -7.67 -0.82 1.49
N ILE A 52 -7.25 -0.82 2.76
CA ILE A 52 -7.91 -1.57 3.83
C ILE A 52 -7.85 -0.72 5.10
N VAL A 53 -8.96 -0.68 5.84
CA VAL A 53 -8.99 -0.01 7.16
C VAL A 53 -9.62 -0.95 8.17
N ILE A 54 -8.88 -1.26 9.23
CA ILE A 54 -9.43 -1.96 10.39
C ILE A 54 -9.97 -0.87 11.32
N THR A 55 -11.24 -0.53 11.14
CA THR A 55 -11.86 0.64 11.78
C THR A 55 -11.86 0.54 13.30
N LYS A 56 -12.03 -0.65 13.85
CA LYS A 56 -12.05 -0.88 15.29
C LYS A 56 -10.77 -0.39 15.97
N PHE A 57 -9.64 -0.53 15.32
CA PHE A 57 -8.34 -0.18 15.87
C PHE A 57 -7.69 1.03 15.21
N LYS A 58 -8.39 1.67 14.26
CA LYS A 58 -7.87 2.80 13.48
C LYS A 58 -6.53 2.48 12.83
N ILE A 59 -6.51 1.39 12.09
CA ILE A 59 -5.34 0.96 11.32
C ILE A 59 -5.65 1.11 9.84
N ALA A 60 -4.88 1.95 9.16
CA ALA A 60 -4.97 2.18 7.73
C ALA A 60 -3.85 1.40 7.03
N ILE A 61 -4.19 0.58 6.06
CA ILE A 61 -3.27 -0.32 5.38
C ILE A 61 -3.24 0.01 3.89
N PHE A 62 -2.02 0.18 3.37
CA PHE A 62 -1.77 0.39 1.95
C PHE A 62 -0.98 -0.79 1.40
N CYS A 63 -1.43 -1.27 0.24
CA CYS A 63 -0.75 -2.32 -0.52
C CYS A 63 -0.04 -1.65 -1.70
N ASP A 64 1.27 -1.41 -1.57
CA ASP A 64 2.02 -0.57 -2.49
C ASP A 64 2.78 -1.38 -3.54
N GLY A 65 2.58 -1.03 -4.82
CA GLY A 65 3.40 -1.56 -5.89
C GLY A 65 4.81 -0.96 -5.82
N GLU A 66 5.84 -1.78 -6.01
CA GLU A 66 7.23 -1.41 -5.81
C GLU A 66 7.67 -0.26 -6.72
N PHE A 67 7.33 -0.36 -8.00
CA PHE A 67 7.81 0.62 -8.98
C PHE A 67 7.19 2.01 -8.72
N PHE A 68 5.87 2.08 -8.67
CA PHE A 68 5.17 3.37 -8.58
C PHE A 68 5.34 4.07 -7.23
N HIS A 69 5.63 3.32 -6.17
CA HIS A 69 5.87 3.88 -4.84
C HIS A 69 7.34 3.99 -4.49
N GLY A 70 8.22 3.69 -5.46
CA GLY A 70 9.65 3.97 -5.35
C GLY A 70 10.40 3.10 -4.35
N LYS A 71 10.08 1.81 -4.28
CA LYS A 71 10.85 0.90 -3.45
C LYS A 71 12.32 0.93 -3.86
N ASP A 72 13.23 0.99 -2.88
CA ASP A 72 14.68 1.11 -3.12
C ASP A 72 15.00 2.30 -4.03
N TRP A 73 14.45 3.46 -3.68
CA TRP A 73 14.43 4.64 -4.54
C TRP A 73 15.81 5.06 -5.04
N GLU A 74 16.82 5.01 -4.21
CA GLU A 74 18.18 5.39 -4.62
C GLU A 74 18.68 4.55 -5.79
N PHE A 75 18.46 3.24 -5.71
CA PHE A 75 18.84 2.31 -6.77
C PHE A 75 17.99 2.54 -8.02
N LEU A 76 16.69 2.66 -7.86
CA LEU A 76 15.76 2.87 -8.98
C LEU A 76 16.04 4.20 -9.67
N HIS A 77 16.31 5.26 -8.92
CA HIS A 77 16.63 6.57 -9.45
C HIS A 77 17.86 6.52 -10.37
N GLU A 78 18.94 5.87 -9.92
CA GLU A 78 20.15 5.71 -10.71
C GLU A 78 19.88 4.92 -11.99
N LYS A 79 19.08 3.87 -11.90
CA LYS A 79 18.69 3.06 -13.04
C LYS A 79 17.88 3.88 -14.06
N LEU A 80 16.96 4.71 -13.57
CA LEU A 80 16.11 5.54 -14.43
C LEU A 80 16.87 6.67 -15.12
N LYS A 81 17.93 7.21 -14.52
CA LYS A 81 18.76 8.24 -15.14
C LYS A 81 19.28 7.83 -16.51
N ASN A 82 19.55 6.55 -16.70
CA ASN A 82 20.14 5.99 -17.92
C ASN A 82 19.13 5.37 -18.85
N SER A 83 17.83 5.54 -18.59
CA SER A 83 16.78 4.93 -19.38
C SER A 83 16.06 5.97 -20.24
N ASN A 84 15.36 5.48 -21.28
CA ASN A 84 14.45 6.31 -22.06
C ASN A 84 13.29 6.75 -21.17
N ASN A 85 12.91 8.03 -21.28
CA ASN A 85 11.86 8.62 -20.44
C ASN A 85 12.17 8.61 -18.94
N GLY A 86 13.45 8.49 -18.58
CA GLY A 86 13.86 8.44 -17.18
C GLY A 86 13.44 9.66 -16.39
N GLU A 87 13.57 10.87 -16.97
CA GLU A 87 13.15 12.11 -16.31
C GLU A 87 11.67 12.11 -15.95
N PHE A 88 10.82 11.64 -16.85
CA PHE A 88 9.39 11.54 -16.63
C PHE A 88 9.10 10.67 -15.42
N TRP A 89 9.70 9.47 -15.38
CA TRP A 89 9.46 8.51 -14.29
C TRP A 89 10.05 8.99 -12.97
N ILE A 90 11.22 9.63 -13.00
CA ILE A 90 11.83 10.19 -11.80
C ILE A 90 10.89 11.21 -11.15
N LYS A 91 10.36 12.14 -11.95
CA LYS A 91 9.41 13.14 -11.46
C LYS A 91 8.15 12.51 -10.91
N LYS A 92 7.58 11.57 -11.64
CA LYS A 92 6.32 10.93 -11.25
C LYS A 92 6.47 10.15 -9.95
N ILE A 93 7.52 9.33 -9.84
CA ILE A 93 7.75 8.51 -8.64
C ILE A 93 8.11 9.40 -7.45
N SER A 94 8.92 10.44 -7.66
CA SER A 94 9.25 11.41 -6.60
C SER A 94 7.98 12.05 -6.02
N ARG A 95 7.03 12.42 -6.86
CA ARG A 95 5.75 12.98 -6.42
C ARG A 95 4.94 11.95 -5.66
N ASN A 96 4.95 10.71 -6.11
CA ASN A 96 4.23 9.63 -5.43
C ASN A 96 4.80 9.42 -4.02
N ILE A 97 6.12 9.42 -3.87
CA ILE A 97 6.77 9.28 -2.57
C ILE A 97 6.40 10.45 -1.64
N GLU A 98 6.44 11.68 -2.14
CA GLU A 98 6.04 12.85 -1.37
C GLU A 98 4.58 12.77 -0.94
N HIS A 99 3.71 12.38 -1.87
CA HIS A 99 2.29 12.24 -1.60
C HIS A 99 2.04 11.16 -0.53
N ASP A 100 2.72 10.02 -0.64
CA ASP A 100 2.60 8.95 0.37
C ASP A 100 3.02 9.46 1.75
N ASN A 101 4.11 10.22 1.83
CA ASN A 101 4.58 10.79 3.10
C ASN A 101 3.57 11.78 3.69
N GLU A 102 2.96 12.62 2.86
CA GLU A 102 1.94 13.57 3.30
C GLU A 102 0.69 12.84 3.79
N VAL A 103 0.25 11.82 3.07
CA VAL A 103 -0.87 10.97 3.45
C VAL A 103 -0.62 10.33 4.81
N ASP A 104 0.57 9.76 5.00
CA ASP A 104 0.92 9.10 6.26
C ASP A 104 0.85 10.09 7.43
N LYS A 105 1.38 11.30 7.25
CA LYS A 105 1.34 12.35 8.27
C LYS A 105 -0.08 12.76 8.62
N GLU A 106 -0.93 12.94 7.60
CA GLU A 106 -2.33 13.30 7.82
C GLU A 106 -3.08 12.22 8.59
N LEU A 107 -2.90 10.96 8.20
CA LEU A 107 -3.55 9.84 8.86
C LEU A 107 -3.08 9.69 10.31
N ILE A 108 -1.78 9.82 10.55
CA ILE A 108 -1.21 9.77 11.90
C ILE A 108 -1.79 10.90 12.76
N TYR A 109 -1.89 12.09 12.21
CA TYR A 109 -2.49 13.23 12.88
C TYR A 109 -3.95 12.97 13.27
N MET A 110 -4.68 12.22 12.41
CA MET A 110 -6.07 11.82 12.67
C MET A 110 -6.19 10.69 13.69
N GLY A 111 -5.08 10.16 14.19
CA GLY A 111 -5.08 9.07 15.15
C GLY A 111 -4.99 7.67 14.57
N TYR A 112 -4.69 7.56 13.28
CA TYR A 112 -4.55 6.26 12.63
C TYR A 112 -3.12 5.74 12.74
N THR A 113 -2.99 4.43 12.85
CA THR A 113 -1.73 3.73 12.61
C THR A 113 -1.68 3.41 11.12
N VAL A 114 -0.58 3.75 10.46
CA VAL A 114 -0.42 3.52 9.02
C VAL A 114 0.56 2.37 8.80
N LEU A 115 0.11 1.36 8.06
CA LEU A 115 0.94 0.23 7.65
C LEU A 115 1.00 0.20 6.14
N ARG A 116 2.22 0.08 5.60
CA ARG A 116 2.43 -0.06 4.16
C ARG A 116 3.19 -1.34 3.89
N PHE A 117 2.69 -2.11 2.94
CA PHE A 117 3.30 -3.39 2.55
C PHE A 117 3.56 -3.40 1.06
N TRP A 118 4.75 -3.84 0.69
CA TRP A 118 5.10 -4.01 -0.71
C TRP A 118 4.39 -5.23 -1.30
N GLY A 119 4.01 -5.12 -2.57
CA GLY A 119 3.30 -6.19 -3.26
C GLY A 119 4.04 -7.54 -3.22
N LYS A 120 5.36 -7.51 -3.37
CA LYS A 120 6.18 -8.71 -3.31
C LYS A 120 6.11 -9.38 -1.94
N ASP A 121 6.13 -8.59 -0.87
CA ASP A 121 6.02 -9.12 0.49
C ASP A 121 4.65 -9.73 0.73
N ILE A 122 3.60 -9.12 0.20
CA ILE A 122 2.24 -9.67 0.29
C ILE A 122 2.17 -11.03 -0.40
N LYS A 123 2.78 -11.16 -1.58
CA LYS A 123 2.76 -12.42 -2.33
C LYS A 123 3.62 -13.51 -1.73
N GLN A 124 4.78 -13.15 -1.20
CA GLN A 124 5.81 -14.12 -0.77
C GLN A 124 5.96 -14.24 0.74
N HIS A 125 5.55 -13.22 1.49
CA HIS A 125 5.74 -13.14 2.94
C HIS A 125 4.47 -12.68 3.66
N ILE A 126 3.34 -13.25 3.25
CA ILE A 126 2.03 -12.85 3.80
C ILE A 126 1.94 -13.07 5.33
N ASP A 127 2.58 -14.10 5.84
CA ASP A 127 2.57 -14.39 7.28
C ASP A 127 3.29 -13.31 8.08
N GLU A 128 4.38 -12.78 7.53
CA GLU A 128 5.10 -11.66 8.14
C GLU A 128 4.27 -10.39 8.12
N CYS A 129 3.53 -10.16 7.02
CA CYS A 129 2.60 -9.04 6.93
C CYS A 129 1.51 -9.15 8.00
N MET A 130 0.95 -10.34 8.17
CA MET A 130 -0.08 -10.58 9.17
C MET A 130 0.46 -10.39 10.58
N GLN A 131 1.70 -10.80 10.85
CA GLN A 131 2.35 -10.57 12.12
C GLN A 131 2.47 -9.08 12.43
N ALA A 132 2.83 -8.28 11.44
CA ALA A 132 2.90 -6.83 11.60
C ALA A 132 1.54 -6.23 11.95
N VAL A 133 0.47 -6.73 11.33
CA VAL A 133 -0.90 -6.31 11.66
C VAL A 133 -1.25 -6.70 13.10
N ASP A 134 -0.94 -7.93 13.51
CA ASP A 134 -1.20 -8.39 14.88
C ASP A 134 -0.49 -7.52 15.90
N GLU A 135 0.74 -7.13 15.63
CA GLU A 135 1.51 -6.23 16.50
C GLU A 135 0.86 -4.85 16.60
N ALA A 136 0.42 -4.30 15.47
CA ALA A 136 -0.26 -3.01 15.45
C ALA A 136 -1.58 -3.06 16.21
N VAL A 137 -2.34 -4.14 16.08
CA VAL A 137 -3.59 -4.36 16.83
C VAL A 137 -3.30 -4.44 18.32
N PHE A 138 -2.27 -5.18 18.70
CA PHE A 138 -1.86 -5.29 20.11
C PHE A 138 -1.50 -3.93 20.70
N ASP A 139 -0.70 -3.14 19.97
CA ASP A 139 -0.34 -1.79 20.39
C ASP A 139 -1.56 -0.89 20.53
N ALA A 140 -2.50 -0.99 19.61
CA ALA A 140 -3.73 -0.22 19.66
C ALA A 140 -4.56 -0.56 20.89
N LYS A 141 -4.63 -1.84 21.25
CA LYS A 141 -5.33 -2.30 22.44
C LYS A 141 -4.69 -1.74 23.72
N LEU A 142 -3.36 -1.75 23.78
CA LEU A 142 -2.64 -1.20 24.94
C LEU A 142 -2.84 0.30 25.10
N ASN A 143 -2.85 1.03 23.98
CA ASN A 143 -2.98 2.49 23.98
C ASN A 143 -4.42 2.95 24.31
N ASN A 144 -5.40 2.07 24.21
CA ASN A 144 -6.80 2.38 24.49
C ASN A 144 -7.19 2.10 25.95
N GLY A 145 -6.24 2.29 26.88
CA GLY A 145 -6.58 2.42 28.29
C GLY A 145 -7.14 1.18 28.98
N GLY A 146 -6.68 0.00 28.63
CA GLY A 146 -7.07 -1.22 29.31
C GLY A 146 -8.24 -1.96 28.68
N ASP A 147 -8.68 -1.54 27.51
CA ASP A 147 -9.73 -2.23 26.75
C ASP A 147 -9.26 -3.55 26.14
N VAL A 148 -8.08 -4.00 26.53
CA VAL A 148 -7.51 -5.28 26.07
C VAL A 148 -8.46 -6.44 26.34
N ASP A 149 -9.13 -6.41 27.48
CA ASP A 149 -10.02 -7.47 27.92
C ASP A 149 -11.44 -7.38 27.33
N ASN A 150 -11.74 -6.27 26.64
CA ASN A 150 -13.07 -6.01 26.08
C ASN A 150 -13.13 -6.17 24.58
N VAL A 151 -12.20 -6.88 24.03
CA VAL A 151 -12.07 -7.03 22.56
C VAL A 151 -12.80 -8.26 22.06
#